data_97e2594df8d78b40996d3a879a0f9b78
#
_entry.id   97e2594df8d78b40996d3a879a0f9b78
#
_cell.length_a   1.000
_cell.length_b   1.000
_cell.length_c   1.000
_cell.angle_alpha   90.00
_cell.angle_beta   90.00
_cell.angle_gamma   90.00
#
_symmetry.space_group_name_H-M   'P 1'
#
loop_
_entity.id
_entity.type
_entity.pdbx_description
1 polymer ?
#
loop_
_entity_poly.entity_id
_entity_poly.type
_entity_poly.pdbx_seq_one_letter_code
_entity_poly.pdbx_strand_id
1 'polypeptide(L)'
;MKVVGFSGYSGSGKTTLVEQLIARLKLDGQRVSVVKHAHHDFDIDHPGKDSWRHRQAGAFEVVIASDRRLAKMREYEQGGAPTVHQLVAELYECDWVLVEGFKHADLPKLEVWRAAAAKPAQYPHDPFVVAICTDSPTLLPEPTGLPVLDLNDPDAVAQFLLGDAKRYEYRSPLFDDPAPGADADAGAGAGAAAGRGRAAAGR
;
A
#
# COMPACT_ATOMS: atom_id res chain seq x y z
N MET A 1 11.69 8.29 -0.19
CA MET A 1 11.68 6.81 -0.15
C MET A 1 11.09 6.29 -1.45
N LYS A 2 11.36 5.03 -1.78
CA LYS A 2 10.82 4.36 -2.96
C LYS A 2 9.83 3.30 -2.52
N VAL A 3 8.72 3.16 -3.25
CA VAL A 3 7.65 2.18 -2.91
C VAL A 3 7.36 1.31 -4.11
N VAL A 4 7.36 0.00 -3.93
CA VAL A 4 7.02 -0.97 -4.97
C VAL A 4 6.11 -2.05 -4.41
N GLY A 5 5.04 -2.35 -5.16
CA GLY A 5 4.09 -3.41 -4.84
C GLY A 5 4.51 -4.76 -5.42
N PHE A 6 4.12 -5.82 -4.73
CA PHE A 6 4.21 -7.21 -5.22
C PHE A 6 2.81 -7.79 -5.20
N SER A 7 2.20 -7.89 -6.37
CA SER A 7 0.86 -8.44 -6.54
C SER A 7 0.91 -9.89 -6.99
N GLY A 8 -0.22 -10.57 -6.94
CA GLY A 8 -0.37 -11.98 -7.33
C GLY A 8 -1.17 -12.76 -6.30
N TYR A 9 -1.63 -13.93 -6.68
CA TYR A 9 -2.46 -14.79 -5.84
C TYR A 9 -1.67 -15.45 -4.70
N SER A 10 -2.39 -15.95 -3.69
CA SER A 10 -1.80 -16.73 -2.61
C SER A 10 -1.06 -17.94 -3.19
N GLY A 11 0.12 -18.24 -2.66
CA GLY A 11 0.98 -19.35 -3.14
C GLY A 11 1.80 -19.04 -4.40
N SER A 12 1.72 -17.84 -4.98
CA SER A 12 2.53 -17.50 -6.17
C SER A 12 4.02 -17.28 -5.88
N GLY A 13 4.44 -17.21 -4.62
CA GLY A 13 5.85 -17.00 -4.25
C GLY A 13 6.23 -15.57 -3.91
N LYS A 14 5.26 -14.66 -3.76
CA LYS A 14 5.51 -13.25 -3.39
C LYS A 14 6.38 -13.10 -2.13
N THR A 15 5.98 -13.75 -1.05
CA THR A 15 6.70 -13.65 0.23
C THR A 15 8.15 -14.11 0.09
N THR A 16 8.39 -15.25 -0.60
CA THR A 16 9.74 -15.75 -0.84
C THR A 16 10.59 -14.76 -1.66
N LEU A 17 10.01 -14.17 -2.72
CA LEU A 17 10.71 -13.16 -3.51
C LEU A 17 11.02 -11.92 -2.67
N VAL A 18 10.04 -11.42 -1.92
CA VAL A 18 10.22 -10.23 -1.05
C VAL A 18 11.30 -10.46 -0.01
N GLU A 19 11.34 -11.62 0.65
CA GLU A 19 12.40 -11.99 1.60
C GLU A 19 13.79 -11.96 0.96
N GLN A 20 13.93 -12.52 -0.24
CA GLN A 20 15.18 -12.51 -0.97
C GLN A 20 15.59 -11.10 -1.41
N LEU A 21 14.63 -10.27 -1.86
CA LEU A 21 14.89 -8.88 -2.23
C LEU A 21 15.32 -8.03 -1.03
N ILE A 22 14.74 -8.24 0.15
CA ILE A 22 15.19 -7.57 1.38
C ILE A 22 16.67 -7.85 1.61
N ALA A 23 17.09 -9.12 1.50
CA ALA A 23 18.49 -9.50 1.69
C ALA A 23 19.42 -8.82 0.66
N ARG A 24 19.02 -8.77 -0.61
CA ARG A 24 19.80 -8.15 -1.71
C ARG A 24 19.92 -6.64 -1.55
N LEU A 25 18.81 -5.95 -1.37
CA LEU A 25 18.80 -4.50 -1.17
C LEU A 25 19.60 -4.09 0.07
N LYS A 26 19.55 -4.90 1.14
CA LYS A 26 20.37 -4.67 2.33
C LYS A 26 21.86 -4.81 2.06
N LEU A 27 22.30 -5.73 1.21
CA LEU A 27 23.71 -5.84 0.79
C LEU A 27 24.17 -4.60 0.05
N ASP A 28 23.27 -3.94 -0.69
CA ASP A 28 23.53 -2.65 -1.35
C ASP A 28 23.38 -1.44 -0.42
N GLY A 29 23.35 -1.67 0.89
CA GLY A 29 23.28 -0.62 1.91
C GLY A 29 21.93 0.05 2.05
N GLN A 30 20.86 -0.48 1.42
CA GLN A 30 19.52 0.09 1.49
C GLN A 30 18.80 -0.33 2.78
N ARG A 31 18.11 0.60 3.42
CA ARG A 31 17.16 0.31 4.50
C ARG A 31 15.79 -0.03 3.91
N VAL A 32 15.33 -1.24 4.16
CA VAL A 32 14.11 -1.78 3.58
C VAL A 32 13.05 -1.96 4.66
N SER A 33 11.87 -1.40 4.42
CA SER A 33 10.66 -1.63 5.19
C SER A 33 9.66 -2.46 4.37
N VAL A 34 8.75 -3.13 5.05
CA VAL A 34 7.72 -3.96 4.41
C VAL A 34 6.34 -3.58 4.92
N VAL A 35 5.40 -3.43 3.99
CA VAL A 35 3.97 -3.37 4.28
C VAL A 35 3.36 -4.67 3.76
N LYS A 36 2.64 -5.38 4.62
CA LYS A 36 1.96 -6.62 4.26
C LYS A 36 0.46 -6.53 4.54
N HIS A 37 -0.36 -6.82 3.53
CA HIS A 37 -1.80 -6.97 3.72
C HIS A 37 -2.11 -8.34 4.30
N ALA A 38 -2.72 -8.37 5.48
CA ALA A 38 -3.27 -9.58 6.07
C ALA A 38 -4.73 -9.75 5.65
N HIS A 39 -5.10 -10.95 5.19
CA HIS A 39 -6.47 -11.27 4.78
C HIS A 39 -7.34 -11.78 5.93
N HIS A 40 -6.74 -12.06 7.06
CA HIS A 40 -7.40 -12.57 8.27
C HIS A 40 -6.90 -11.80 9.48
N ASP A 41 -7.64 -11.88 10.57
CA ASP A 41 -7.22 -11.36 11.87
C ASP A 41 -5.86 -11.93 12.24
N PHE A 42 -4.98 -11.08 12.72
CA PHE A 42 -3.65 -11.47 13.18
C PHE A 42 -3.37 -10.85 14.54
N ASP A 43 -2.59 -11.51 15.35
CA ASP A 43 -2.05 -10.98 16.58
C ASP A 43 -0.53 -11.26 16.62
N ILE A 44 0.24 -10.25 16.98
CA ILE A 44 1.69 -10.32 17.17
C ILE A 44 2.07 -10.22 18.64
N ASP A 45 1.08 -10.05 19.52
CA ASP A 45 1.24 -9.90 20.96
C ASP A 45 1.08 -11.26 21.68
N HIS A 46 1.49 -11.31 22.93
CA HIS A 46 1.39 -12.51 23.74
C HIS A 46 0.36 -12.34 24.85
N PRO A 47 -0.68 -13.21 24.92
CA PRO A 47 -1.68 -13.17 25.98
C PRO A 47 -1.05 -13.14 27.38
N GLY A 48 -1.57 -12.24 28.23
CA GLY A 48 -1.11 -12.08 29.61
C GLY A 48 0.09 -11.17 29.83
N LYS A 49 0.77 -10.70 28.77
CA LYS A 49 1.81 -9.66 28.88
C LYS A 49 1.19 -8.27 29.05
N ASP A 50 1.97 -7.32 29.57
CA ASP A 50 1.48 -5.98 29.88
C ASP A 50 0.90 -5.27 28.66
N SER A 51 1.53 -5.36 27.50
CA SER A 51 1.04 -4.82 26.23
C SER A 51 -0.34 -5.39 25.86
N TRP A 52 -0.48 -6.70 25.95
CA TRP A 52 -1.76 -7.37 25.69
C TRP A 52 -2.84 -6.90 26.70
N ARG A 53 -2.48 -6.77 27.99
CA ARG A 53 -3.42 -6.27 29.02
C ARG A 53 -3.85 -4.85 28.77
N HIS A 54 -2.96 -3.97 28.29
CA HIS A 54 -3.31 -2.59 27.91
C HIS A 54 -4.30 -2.57 26.76
N ARG A 55 -4.09 -3.37 25.71
CA ARG A 55 -5.03 -3.52 24.59
C ARG A 55 -6.39 -4.03 25.07
N GLN A 56 -6.43 -5.08 25.90
CA GLN A 56 -7.66 -5.62 26.47
C GLN A 56 -8.41 -4.61 27.37
N ALA A 57 -7.70 -3.68 27.95
CA ALA A 57 -8.28 -2.58 28.73
C ALA A 57 -8.84 -1.44 27.85
N GLY A 58 -8.70 -1.52 26.51
CA GLY A 58 -9.26 -0.56 25.56
C GLY A 58 -8.30 0.52 25.11
N ALA A 59 -6.98 0.33 25.24
CA ALA A 59 -6.01 1.27 24.66
C ALA A 59 -6.13 1.27 23.13
N PHE A 60 -6.36 2.45 22.54
CA PHE A 60 -6.41 2.63 21.09
C PHE A 60 -5.08 2.28 20.41
N GLU A 61 -3.97 2.62 21.06
CA GLU A 61 -2.63 2.34 20.55
C GLU A 61 -1.70 1.96 21.70
N VAL A 62 -0.86 0.96 21.49
CA VAL A 62 0.20 0.55 22.43
C VAL A 62 1.54 0.58 21.70
N VAL A 63 2.50 1.31 22.26
CA VAL A 63 3.88 1.35 21.78
C VAL A 63 4.79 0.71 22.82
N ILE A 64 5.57 -0.26 22.37
CA ILE A 64 6.58 -0.95 23.19
C ILE A 64 7.94 -0.66 22.58
N ALA A 65 8.89 -0.23 23.39
CA ALA A 65 10.24 0.04 22.92
C ALA A 65 11.30 -0.58 23.85
N SER A 66 12.40 -1.00 23.24
CA SER A 66 13.65 -1.37 23.91
C SER A 66 14.80 -0.67 23.19
N ASP A 67 16.04 -0.92 23.64
CA ASP A 67 17.26 -0.45 22.98
C ASP A 67 17.46 -0.98 21.55
N ARG A 68 16.71 -2.03 21.15
CA ARG A 68 16.90 -2.73 19.87
C ARG A 68 15.62 -2.85 19.01
N ARG A 69 14.45 -2.59 19.60
CA ARG A 69 13.19 -2.87 18.90
C ARG A 69 12.08 -1.92 19.38
N LEU A 70 11.28 -1.49 18.42
CA LEU A 70 10.01 -0.82 18.65
C LEU A 70 8.90 -1.66 18.03
N ALA A 71 7.79 -1.79 18.74
CA ALA A 71 6.53 -2.31 18.20
C ALA A 71 5.42 -1.32 18.50
N LYS A 72 4.57 -1.08 17.51
CA LYS A 72 3.36 -0.25 17.61
C LYS A 72 2.16 -1.09 17.17
N MET A 73 1.16 -1.17 18.01
CA MET A 73 -0.09 -1.86 17.75
C MET A 73 -1.24 -0.87 17.90
N ARG A 74 -2.07 -0.77 16.87
CA ARG A 74 -3.26 0.09 16.87
C ARG A 74 -4.49 -0.75 16.63
N GLU A 75 -5.48 -0.61 17.51
CA GLU A 75 -6.79 -1.23 17.35
C GLU A 75 -7.71 -0.25 16.63
N TYR A 76 -8.33 -0.68 15.53
CA TYR A 76 -9.28 0.15 14.81
C TYR A 76 -10.68 -0.07 15.38
N GLU A 77 -11.26 0.93 16.02
CA GLU A 77 -12.59 0.87 16.62
C GLU A 77 -13.72 0.77 15.58
N GLN A 78 -13.49 1.36 14.41
CA GLN A 78 -14.43 1.30 13.29
C GLN A 78 -13.83 0.40 12.21
N GLY A 79 -14.63 -0.55 11.73
CA GLY A 79 -14.21 -1.44 10.66
C GLY A 79 -13.80 -0.66 9.40
N GLY A 80 -12.70 -1.08 8.82
CA GLY A 80 -12.13 -0.52 7.61
C GLY A 80 -10.62 -0.74 7.61
N ALA A 81 -10.14 -1.54 6.67
CA ALA A 81 -8.71 -1.74 6.54
C ALA A 81 -8.05 -0.42 6.09
N PRO A 82 -6.89 -0.05 6.67
CA PRO A 82 -6.16 1.11 6.23
C PRO A 82 -5.74 0.96 4.77
N THR A 83 -5.70 2.06 4.05
CA THR A 83 -5.16 2.09 2.69
C THR A 83 -3.65 1.85 2.72
N VAL A 84 -3.09 1.41 1.61
CA VAL A 84 -1.64 1.24 1.49
C VAL A 84 -0.89 2.55 1.76
N HIS A 85 -1.44 3.69 1.34
CA HIS A 85 -0.84 5.01 1.55
C HIS A 85 -0.81 5.41 3.03
N GLN A 86 -1.85 5.10 3.79
CA GLN A 86 -1.87 5.29 5.25
C GLN A 86 -0.81 4.42 5.94
N LEU A 87 -0.63 3.17 5.49
CA LEU A 87 0.42 2.29 6.06
C LEU A 87 1.83 2.74 5.68
N VAL A 88 2.04 3.20 4.44
CA VAL A 88 3.33 3.76 4.02
C VAL A 88 3.67 5.02 4.81
N ALA A 89 2.66 5.85 5.16
CA ALA A 89 2.85 7.05 5.97
C ALA A 89 3.29 6.77 7.42
N GLU A 90 3.09 5.54 7.93
CA GLU A 90 3.61 5.11 9.24
C GLU A 90 5.11 4.77 9.22
N LEU A 91 5.74 4.74 8.03
CA LEU A 91 7.13 4.33 7.85
C LEU A 91 8.01 5.57 7.60
N TYR A 92 9.17 5.59 8.23
CA TYR A 92 10.15 6.65 8.07
C TYR A 92 11.58 6.05 8.11
N GLU A 93 12.55 6.86 7.70
CA GLU A 93 13.95 6.47 7.70
C GLU A 93 14.29 5.19 6.93
N CYS A 94 13.56 4.90 5.85
CA CYS A 94 13.85 3.79 4.94
C CYS A 94 14.06 4.30 3.51
N ASP A 95 14.85 3.55 2.74
CA ASP A 95 15.12 3.85 1.33
C ASP A 95 14.06 3.22 0.44
N TRP A 96 13.63 1.99 0.78
CA TRP A 96 12.63 1.22 0.06
C TRP A 96 11.52 0.71 0.98
N VAL A 97 10.30 0.73 0.45
CA VAL A 97 9.14 0.05 1.02
C VAL A 97 8.66 -1.00 0.02
N LEU A 98 8.72 -2.26 0.42
CA LEU A 98 8.18 -3.39 -0.34
C LEU A 98 6.77 -3.67 0.17
N VAL A 99 5.78 -3.56 -0.72
CA VAL A 99 4.37 -3.76 -0.36
C VAL A 99 3.90 -5.12 -0.86
N GLU A 100 3.66 -6.06 0.05
CA GLU A 100 3.11 -7.38 -0.28
C GLU A 100 1.59 -7.37 -0.15
N GLY A 101 0.90 -7.71 -1.23
CA GLY A 101 -0.56 -7.64 -1.31
C GLY A 101 -1.05 -6.33 -1.92
N PHE A 102 -2.18 -5.80 -1.44
CA PHE A 102 -2.78 -4.57 -1.97
C PHE A 102 -2.88 -4.55 -3.51
N LYS A 103 -3.35 -5.66 -4.08
CA LYS A 103 -3.32 -5.91 -5.54
C LYS A 103 -4.00 -4.82 -6.37
N HIS A 104 -4.92 -4.06 -5.78
CA HIS A 104 -5.66 -2.98 -6.43
C HIS A 104 -5.12 -1.58 -6.11
N ALA A 105 -3.98 -1.49 -5.39
CA ALA A 105 -3.37 -0.20 -5.08
C ALA A 105 -2.79 0.46 -6.34
N ASP A 106 -2.82 1.78 -6.35
CA ASP A 106 -2.28 2.66 -7.39
C ASP A 106 -0.77 2.92 -7.21
N LEU A 107 -0.01 1.85 -7.01
CA LEU A 107 1.44 1.85 -6.86
C LEU A 107 2.10 1.07 -7.99
N PRO A 108 3.28 1.51 -8.49
CA PRO A 108 4.08 0.67 -9.36
C PRO A 108 4.32 -0.69 -8.71
N LYS A 109 3.99 -1.78 -9.41
CA LYS A 109 4.07 -3.12 -8.85
C LYS A 109 4.62 -4.15 -9.82
N LEU A 110 5.24 -5.18 -9.27
CA LEU A 110 5.62 -6.39 -9.97
C LEU A 110 4.54 -7.44 -9.71
N GLU A 111 4.02 -8.05 -10.76
CA GLU A 111 3.14 -9.19 -10.61
C GLU A 111 3.96 -10.48 -10.49
N VAL A 112 3.75 -11.23 -9.42
CA VAL A 112 4.30 -12.58 -9.26
C VAL A 112 3.27 -13.57 -9.74
N TRP A 113 3.50 -14.13 -10.94
CA TRP A 113 2.58 -15.05 -11.58
C TRP A 113 3.25 -16.39 -11.87
N ARG A 114 2.50 -17.48 -11.68
CA ARG A 114 2.93 -18.86 -12.02
C ARG A 114 1.81 -19.60 -12.73
N ALA A 115 2.14 -20.27 -13.83
CA ALA A 115 1.18 -21.11 -14.52
C ALA A 115 0.64 -22.23 -13.61
N ALA A 116 1.48 -22.80 -12.75
CA ALA A 116 1.11 -23.86 -11.81
C ALA A 116 0.04 -23.42 -10.78
N ALA A 117 -0.12 -22.13 -10.52
CA ALA A 117 -1.16 -21.62 -9.63
C ALA A 117 -2.56 -21.67 -10.27
N ALA A 118 -2.68 -21.87 -11.58
CA ALA A 118 -3.91 -21.89 -12.35
C ALA A 118 -4.84 -20.69 -12.05
N LYS A 119 -4.24 -19.51 -11.89
CA LYS A 119 -4.96 -18.25 -11.62
C LYS A 119 -4.74 -17.25 -12.75
N PRO A 120 -5.75 -16.40 -13.05
CA PRO A 120 -5.60 -15.38 -14.08
C PRO A 120 -4.47 -14.41 -13.72
N ALA A 121 -3.82 -13.88 -14.75
CA ALA A 121 -2.86 -12.80 -14.58
C ALA A 121 -3.59 -11.46 -14.37
N GLN A 122 -2.93 -10.52 -13.70
CA GLN A 122 -3.47 -9.17 -13.44
C GLN A 122 -2.93 -8.16 -14.46
N TYR A 123 -1.70 -8.36 -14.94
CA TYR A 123 -1.01 -7.41 -15.82
C TYR A 123 -1.80 -6.96 -17.07
N PRO A 124 -2.70 -7.75 -17.66
CA PRO A 124 -3.45 -7.27 -18.81
C PRO A 124 -4.46 -6.18 -18.46
N HIS A 125 -4.85 -6.08 -17.18
CA HIS A 125 -5.94 -5.23 -16.72
C HIS A 125 -5.54 -4.23 -15.62
N ASP A 126 -4.28 -4.26 -15.18
CA ASP A 126 -3.77 -3.38 -14.14
C ASP A 126 -2.62 -2.51 -14.69
N PRO A 127 -2.89 -1.22 -14.96
CA PRO A 127 -1.89 -0.30 -15.53
C PRO A 127 -0.71 0.00 -14.58
N PHE A 128 -0.84 -0.35 -13.32
CA PHE A 128 0.23 -0.18 -12.33
C PHE A 128 1.22 -1.34 -12.31
N VAL A 129 0.95 -2.44 -13.02
CA VAL A 129 1.94 -3.50 -13.19
C VAL A 129 3.02 -3.03 -14.17
N VAL A 130 4.26 -2.98 -13.69
CA VAL A 130 5.43 -2.47 -14.45
C VAL A 130 6.37 -3.59 -14.89
N ALA A 131 6.26 -4.78 -14.31
CA ALA A 131 6.98 -5.99 -14.70
C ALA A 131 6.28 -7.24 -14.17
N ILE A 132 6.64 -8.40 -14.73
CA ILE A 132 6.11 -9.70 -14.35
C ILE A 132 7.27 -10.56 -13.87
N CYS A 133 7.17 -11.13 -12.66
CA CYS A 133 8.09 -12.13 -12.14
C CYS A 133 7.45 -13.52 -12.28
N THR A 134 8.05 -14.41 -13.07
CA THR A 134 7.47 -15.72 -13.34
C THR A 134 8.56 -16.79 -13.55
N ASP A 135 8.22 -18.02 -13.22
CA ASP A 135 9.00 -19.23 -13.56
C ASP A 135 8.54 -19.87 -14.90
N SER A 136 7.55 -19.28 -15.54
CA SER A 136 6.88 -19.86 -16.73
C SER A 136 6.64 -18.78 -17.79
N PRO A 137 7.70 -18.12 -18.33
CA PRO A 137 7.56 -16.97 -19.22
C PRO A 137 6.85 -17.29 -20.54
N THR A 138 6.96 -18.53 -21.04
CA THR A 138 6.30 -18.97 -22.28
C THR A 138 4.83 -19.31 -22.10
N LEU A 139 4.35 -19.37 -20.86
CA LEU A 139 2.96 -19.72 -20.53
C LEU A 139 2.15 -18.51 -20.07
N LEU A 140 2.66 -17.30 -20.27
CA LEU A 140 1.90 -16.09 -19.98
C LEU A 140 0.59 -16.09 -20.78
N PRO A 141 -0.57 -15.79 -20.13
CA PRO A 141 -1.88 -15.94 -20.78
C PRO A 141 -2.13 -14.95 -21.91
N GLU A 142 -1.48 -13.78 -21.87
CA GLU A 142 -1.62 -12.76 -22.91
C GLU A 142 -0.25 -12.22 -23.33
N PRO A 143 -0.06 -11.84 -24.60
CA PRO A 143 1.14 -11.14 -25.04
C PRO A 143 1.34 -9.82 -24.30
N THR A 144 2.58 -9.49 -24.00
CA THR A 144 2.89 -8.25 -23.25
C THR A 144 4.20 -7.62 -23.72
N GLY A 145 4.26 -6.30 -23.64
CA GLY A 145 5.50 -5.53 -23.78
C GLY A 145 6.18 -5.23 -22.44
N LEU A 146 5.62 -5.70 -21.32
CA LEU A 146 6.23 -5.53 -20.01
C LEU A 146 7.49 -6.38 -19.86
N PRO A 147 8.49 -5.92 -19.11
CA PRO A 147 9.63 -6.74 -18.70
C PRO A 147 9.15 -8.01 -17.99
N VAL A 148 9.72 -9.15 -18.41
CA VAL A 148 9.46 -10.46 -17.80
C VAL A 148 10.75 -10.92 -17.14
N LEU A 149 10.70 -11.11 -15.83
CA LEU A 149 11.84 -11.45 -14.98
C LEU A 149 11.68 -12.88 -14.47
N ASP A 150 12.80 -13.59 -14.32
CA ASP A 150 12.79 -14.91 -13.69
C ASP A 150 12.50 -14.75 -12.20
N LEU A 151 11.41 -15.37 -11.73
CA LEU A 151 11.04 -15.40 -10.32
C LEU A 151 12.10 -16.06 -9.43
N ASN A 152 12.91 -16.95 -10.01
CA ASN A 152 13.97 -17.68 -9.31
C ASN A 152 15.33 -16.97 -9.35
N ASP A 153 15.40 -15.78 -9.98
CA ASP A 153 16.58 -14.93 -9.99
C ASP A 153 16.31 -13.60 -9.26
N PRO A 154 16.35 -13.59 -7.92
CA PRO A 154 16.13 -12.38 -7.12
C PRO A 154 17.20 -11.30 -7.35
N ASP A 155 18.39 -11.67 -7.83
CA ASP A 155 19.43 -10.71 -8.15
C ASP A 155 19.05 -9.88 -9.39
N ALA A 156 18.54 -10.53 -10.42
CA ALA A 156 18.02 -9.83 -11.61
C ALA A 156 16.83 -8.93 -11.27
N VAL A 157 15.93 -9.38 -10.38
CA VAL A 157 14.81 -8.55 -9.92
C VAL A 157 15.29 -7.34 -9.11
N ALA A 158 16.26 -7.52 -8.23
CA ALA A 158 16.86 -6.40 -7.47
C ALA A 158 17.54 -5.39 -8.40
N GLN A 159 18.32 -5.85 -9.37
CA GLN A 159 18.94 -5.00 -10.38
C GLN A 159 17.91 -4.24 -11.22
N PHE A 160 16.81 -4.87 -11.60
CA PHE A 160 15.70 -4.20 -12.29
C PHE A 160 15.11 -3.05 -11.47
N LEU A 161 14.89 -3.24 -10.17
CA LEU A 161 14.40 -2.21 -9.27
C LEU A 161 15.40 -1.05 -9.12
N LEU A 162 16.67 -1.37 -8.91
CA LEU A 162 17.73 -0.39 -8.70
C LEU A 162 18.07 0.38 -10.00
N GLY A 163 17.96 -0.28 -11.15
CA GLY A 163 18.28 0.31 -12.45
C GLY A 163 17.34 1.46 -12.87
N ASP A 164 16.10 1.45 -12.39
CA ASP A 164 15.13 2.53 -12.62
C ASP A 164 14.48 2.97 -11.29
N ALA A 165 15.32 3.23 -10.29
CA ALA A 165 14.87 3.58 -8.95
C ALA A 165 13.96 4.82 -8.90
N LYS A 166 14.08 5.74 -9.87
CA LYS A 166 13.25 6.94 -9.98
C LYS A 166 11.77 6.63 -10.23
N ARG A 167 11.47 5.55 -10.93
CA ARG A 167 10.10 5.08 -11.19
C ARG A 167 9.33 4.83 -9.89
N TYR A 168 10.03 4.47 -8.84
CA TYR A 168 9.46 4.08 -7.55
C TYR A 168 9.48 5.20 -6.51
N GLU A 169 9.94 6.41 -6.88
CA GLU A 169 9.89 7.57 -5.97
C GLU A 169 8.45 7.84 -5.55
N TYR A 170 8.22 7.78 -4.24
CA TYR A 170 6.89 7.87 -3.66
C TYR A 170 6.60 9.30 -3.18
N ARG A 171 5.47 9.82 -3.65
CA ARG A 171 4.81 11.01 -3.11
C ARG A 171 3.49 10.55 -2.50
N SER A 172 3.27 10.92 -1.25
CA SER A 172 2.05 10.51 -0.56
C SER A 172 0.85 11.30 -1.07
N PRO A 173 -0.17 10.65 -1.61
CA PRO A 173 -1.40 11.35 -2.00
C PRO A 173 -2.18 11.90 -0.80
N LEU A 174 -1.82 11.51 0.43
CA LEU A 174 -2.45 12.00 1.66
C LEU A 174 -2.07 13.45 2.00
N PHE A 175 -1.01 13.98 1.37
CA PHE A 175 -0.47 15.32 1.63
C PHE A 175 -0.48 16.19 0.37
N ASP A 176 -1.08 15.74 -0.73
CA ASP A 176 -1.33 16.61 -1.86
C ASP A 176 -2.50 17.55 -1.48
N ASP A 177 -2.18 18.78 -1.14
CA ASP A 177 -3.19 19.85 -1.05
C ASP A 177 -3.95 19.91 -2.37
N PRO A 178 -5.30 19.94 -2.38
CA PRO A 178 -6.03 20.23 -3.60
C PRO A 178 -5.50 21.55 -4.15
N ALA A 179 -5.10 21.55 -5.42
CA ALA A 179 -4.57 22.72 -6.10
C ALA A 179 -5.48 23.93 -5.79
N PRO A 180 -4.95 25.07 -5.34
CA PRO A 180 -5.73 26.24 -5.05
C PRO A 180 -6.36 26.75 -6.38
N GLY A 181 -7.65 26.46 -6.61
CA GLY A 181 -8.34 26.96 -7.80
C GLY A 181 -9.60 26.25 -8.29
N ALA A 182 -10.21 25.32 -7.52
CA ALA A 182 -11.40 24.61 -8.00
C ALA A 182 -12.74 25.15 -7.46
N ASP A 183 -12.77 26.10 -6.54
CA ASP A 183 -14.00 26.66 -5.94
C ASP A 183 -14.06 28.19 -6.03
N ALA A 184 -13.96 28.73 -7.23
CA ALA A 184 -14.25 30.14 -7.49
C ALA A 184 -15.00 30.34 -8.79
N ASP A 185 -16.13 29.68 -8.97
CA ASP A 185 -17.18 30.15 -9.89
C ASP A 185 -18.49 29.37 -9.71
N ALA A 186 -19.28 29.71 -8.68
CA ALA A 186 -20.72 29.43 -8.64
C ALA A 186 -21.40 30.35 -7.63
N GLY A 187 -21.84 31.50 -8.06
CA GLY A 187 -22.79 32.23 -7.25
C GLY A 187 -22.79 33.74 -7.32
N ALA A 188 -22.86 34.31 -8.54
CA ALA A 188 -23.38 35.65 -8.70
C ALA A 188 -24.54 35.61 -9.71
N GLY A 189 -25.76 35.59 -9.21
CA GLY A 189 -26.97 35.58 -10.02
C GLY A 189 -28.19 36.00 -9.19
N ALA A 190 -28.33 37.28 -9.02
CA ALA A 190 -29.51 38.13 -8.99
C ALA A 190 -30.87 37.50 -8.69
N GLY A 191 -31.64 38.19 -7.86
CA GLY A 191 -33.10 38.10 -7.85
C GLY A 191 -33.75 38.81 -6.67
N ALA A 192 -33.90 40.11 -6.75
CA ALA A 192 -34.80 40.88 -5.91
C ALA A 192 -36.27 40.55 -6.20
N ALA A 193 -37.12 40.49 -5.17
CA ALA A 193 -38.46 41.09 -5.19
C ALA A 193 -39.19 40.85 -3.85
N ALA A 194 -39.44 41.89 -3.18
CA ALA A 194 -40.61 42.39 -2.48
C ALA A 194 -41.83 41.50 -2.26
N GLY A 195 -42.31 41.56 -0.99
CA GLY A 195 -43.64 41.02 -0.65
C GLY A 195 -43.96 41.31 0.83
N ARG A 196 -44.61 42.40 1.10
CA ARG A 196 -45.18 42.80 2.38
C ARG A 196 -46.34 41.88 2.81
N GLY A 197 -46.52 41.67 4.07
CA GLY A 197 -47.76 41.07 4.59
C GLY A 197 -47.70 40.77 6.06
N ARG A 198 -48.16 41.59 6.78
CA ARG A 198 -48.63 41.93 8.09
C ARG A 198 -49.63 40.94 8.71
N ALA A 199 -49.61 40.96 10.08
CA ALA A 199 -50.67 40.66 11.04
C ALA A 199 -50.72 39.22 11.53
N ALA A 200 -50.58 38.96 12.77
CA ALA A 200 -51.20 39.34 14.02
C ALA A 200 -51.90 38.13 14.67
N ALA A 201 -51.58 38.01 15.94
CA ALA A 201 -52.43 37.57 17.07
C ALA A 201 -52.84 36.11 17.24
N GLY A 202 -52.51 35.62 18.40
CA GLY A 202 -53.51 35.16 19.30
C GLY A 202 -53.47 33.73 19.85
N ARG A 203 -53.09 33.67 21.09
CA ARG A 203 -53.34 32.77 22.20
C ARG A 203 -52.30 31.70 22.47
#